data_640a7aec2e6146630d6876bfe527f754
#
_entry.id   640a7aec2e6146630d6876bfe527f754
#
_cell.length_a   1.000
_cell.length_b   1.000
_cell.length_c   1.000
_cell.angle_alpha   90.00
_cell.angle_beta   90.00
_cell.angle_gamma   90.00
#
_symmetry.space_group_name_H-M   'P 1'
#
loop_
_entity.id
_entity.type
_entity.pdbx_description
1 polymer ?
#
loop_
_entity_poly.entity_id
_entity_poly.type
_entity_poly.pdbx_seq_one_letter_code
_entity_poly.pdbx_strand_id
1 'polypeptide(L)'
;GELRAGGVQWMTAGRGVIHEERPQRTEGRMRGFQLWVNLPANEKMKPAAYQNIEPEEVPCVTLPEGGEVRVVAGAFEGLEGEVAGPVQGVSAEPVYLDVRLGAGAAFSYPVSASHNLMLYPYEGDLLIEDTRVVSDTAVVMGEGDQLVVSAGNSPSAFLVLAGKPIGEPV
;
A
#
# COMPACT_ATOMS: atom_id res chain seq x y z
N GLY A 1 -16.08 -11.21 8.69
CA GLY A 1 -15.09 -12.09 8.05
C GLY A 1 -13.87 -12.27 8.92
N GLU A 2 -13.03 -13.22 8.60
CA GLU A 2 -11.72 -13.40 9.21
C GLU A 2 -10.66 -12.78 8.31
N LEU A 3 -9.74 -12.00 8.89
CA LEU A 3 -8.59 -11.44 8.17
C LEU A 3 -7.36 -12.29 8.49
N ARG A 4 -6.90 -13.06 7.51
CA ARG A 4 -5.69 -13.87 7.61
C ARG A 4 -4.44 -13.05 7.27
N ALA A 5 -3.27 -13.54 7.68
CA ALA A 5 -2.00 -12.89 7.34
C ALA A 5 -1.83 -12.74 5.82
N GLY A 6 -1.55 -11.53 5.36
CA GLY A 6 -1.46 -11.18 3.94
C GLY A 6 -2.79 -10.90 3.23
N GLY A 7 -3.93 -11.12 3.89
CA GLY A 7 -5.24 -10.71 3.39
C GLY A 7 -5.50 -9.21 3.60
N VAL A 8 -6.55 -8.72 2.97
CA VAL A 8 -6.96 -7.31 3.03
C VAL A 8 -8.47 -7.22 3.23
N GLN A 9 -8.89 -6.31 4.08
CA GLN A 9 -10.29 -5.90 4.19
C GLN A 9 -10.41 -4.46 3.70
N TRP A 10 -11.14 -4.27 2.60
CA TRP A 10 -11.41 -2.95 2.05
C TRP A 10 -12.85 -2.58 2.32
N MET A 11 -13.05 -1.51 3.06
CA MET A 11 -14.37 -1.06 3.47
C MET A 11 -14.62 0.38 3.03
N THR A 12 -15.73 0.59 2.38
CA THR A 12 -16.27 1.93 2.13
C THR A 12 -17.39 2.19 3.12
N ALA A 13 -17.16 3.08 4.08
CA ALA A 13 -18.17 3.38 5.10
C ALA A 13 -19.39 4.13 4.52
N GLY A 14 -19.19 5.02 3.52
CA GLY A 14 -20.25 5.79 2.90
C GLY A 14 -21.10 6.53 3.96
N ARG A 15 -22.42 6.37 3.89
CA ARG A 15 -23.36 6.98 4.85
C ARG A 15 -23.30 6.41 6.29
N GLY A 16 -22.33 5.57 6.55
CA GLY A 16 -22.05 4.99 7.86
C GLY A 16 -22.14 3.48 7.87
N VAL A 17 -21.28 2.86 8.68
CA VAL A 17 -21.25 1.42 8.96
C VAL A 17 -20.88 1.21 10.42
N ILE A 18 -21.51 0.25 11.07
CA ILE A 18 -21.10 -0.22 12.39
C ILE A 18 -20.32 -1.50 12.17
N HIS A 19 -19.07 -1.55 12.63
CA HIS A 19 -18.21 -2.72 12.53
C HIS A 19 -17.43 -2.92 13.82
N GLU A 20 -16.83 -4.08 13.93
CA GLU A 20 -16.01 -4.47 15.07
C GLU A 20 -14.79 -5.22 14.56
N GLU A 21 -13.63 -4.90 15.11
CA GLU A 21 -12.36 -5.57 14.85
C GLU A 21 -11.92 -6.30 16.12
N ARG A 22 -11.84 -7.63 16.04
CA ARG A 22 -11.43 -8.49 17.16
C ARG A 22 -10.15 -9.22 16.83
N PRO A 23 -9.00 -8.83 17.41
CA PRO A 23 -7.77 -9.60 17.28
C PRO A 23 -7.99 -11.03 17.79
N GLN A 24 -7.68 -12.00 16.94
CA GLN A 24 -7.64 -13.40 17.36
C GLN A 24 -6.26 -13.70 17.92
N ARG A 25 -6.19 -14.23 19.13
CA ARG A 25 -4.93 -14.69 19.69
C ARG A 25 -4.52 -16.01 19.05
N THR A 26 -3.53 -15.93 18.19
CA THR A 26 -2.72 -17.06 17.72
C THR A 26 -1.32 -16.92 18.28
N GLU A 27 -0.50 -17.94 18.13
CA GLU A 27 0.93 -17.82 18.48
C GLU A 27 1.62 -16.87 17.50
N GLY A 28 2.56 -16.07 17.99
CA GLY A 28 3.37 -15.18 17.19
C GLY A 28 3.02 -13.69 17.31
N ARG A 29 3.55 -12.88 16.38
CA ARG A 29 3.35 -11.44 16.32
C ARG A 29 2.19 -11.11 15.40
N MET A 30 1.21 -10.37 15.90
CA MET A 30 0.20 -9.72 15.06
C MET A 30 0.73 -8.36 14.60
N ARG A 31 0.79 -8.16 13.28
CA ARG A 31 1.11 -6.89 12.65
C ARG A 31 0.13 -6.66 11.50
N GLY A 32 -0.43 -5.48 11.45
CA GLY A 32 -1.31 -5.03 10.38
C GLY A 32 -1.26 -3.53 10.23
N PHE A 33 -1.79 -3.03 9.14
CA PHE A 33 -1.88 -1.61 8.84
C PHE A 33 -3.34 -1.25 8.56
N GLN A 34 -3.76 -0.10 9.05
CA GLN A 34 -5.04 0.49 8.71
C GLN A 34 -4.79 1.80 7.97
N LEU A 35 -5.26 1.87 6.73
CA LEU A 35 -5.19 3.06 5.89
C LEU A 35 -6.59 3.66 5.75
N TRP A 36 -6.69 4.97 5.95
CA TRP A 36 -7.92 5.71 5.71
C TRP A 36 -7.78 6.51 4.42
N VAL A 37 -8.73 6.29 3.52
CA VAL A 37 -8.82 6.99 2.24
C VAL A 37 -10.12 7.79 2.24
N ASN A 38 -10.02 9.10 1.96
CA ASN A 38 -11.21 9.97 1.93
C ASN A 38 -12.05 9.72 0.67
N LEU A 39 -13.33 10.02 0.76
CA LEU A 39 -14.25 10.05 -0.37
C LEU A 39 -14.58 11.50 -0.76
N PRO A 40 -14.79 11.80 -2.06
CA PRO A 40 -15.31 13.09 -2.47
C PRO A 40 -16.71 13.32 -1.90
N ALA A 41 -17.07 14.59 -1.69
CA ALA A 41 -18.31 14.98 -1.02
C ALA A 41 -19.56 14.34 -1.61
N ASN A 42 -19.62 14.23 -2.96
CA ASN A 42 -20.72 13.61 -3.67
C ASN A 42 -20.85 12.10 -3.47
N GLU A 43 -19.81 11.45 -2.94
CA GLU A 43 -19.80 10.01 -2.66
C GLU A 43 -19.89 9.68 -1.15
N LYS A 44 -19.75 10.67 -0.27
CA LYS A 44 -19.75 10.40 1.18
C LYS A 44 -21.04 9.72 1.67
N MET A 45 -22.17 9.97 1.01
CA MET A 45 -23.46 9.38 1.38
C MET A 45 -23.85 8.13 0.57
N LYS A 46 -22.92 7.57 -0.22
CA LYS A 46 -23.18 6.31 -0.94
C LYS A 46 -23.39 5.13 0.02
N PRO A 47 -24.03 4.03 -0.41
CA PRO A 47 -24.16 2.84 0.41
C PRO A 47 -22.79 2.33 0.87
N ALA A 48 -22.75 1.79 2.09
CA ALA A 48 -21.58 1.09 2.58
C ALA A 48 -21.27 -0.13 1.70
N ALA A 49 -20.01 -0.42 1.50
CA ALA A 49 -19.52 -1.58 0.77
C ALA A 49 -18.36 -2.22 1.53
N TYR A 50 -18.21 -3.52 1.37
CA TYR A 50 -17.16 -4.28 2.03
C TYR A 50 -16.63 -5.36 1.08
N GLN A 51 -15.31 -5.47 1.01
CA GLN A 51 -14.62 -6.49 0.24
C GLN A 51 -13.61 -7.19 1.15
N ASN A 52 -13.75 -8.49 1.29
CA ASN A 52 -12.74 -9.35 1.91
C ASN A 52 -11.89 -9.95 0.80
N ILE A 53 -10.60 -9.70 0.85
CA ILE A 53 -9.63 -10.14 -0.15
C ILE A 53 -8.71 -11.13 0.55
N GLU A 54 -8.80 -12.38 0.15
CA GLU A 54 -7.97 -13.43 0.74
C GLU A 54 -6.50 -13.26 0.32
N PRO A 55 -5.53 -13.79 1.10
CA PRO A 55 -4.11 -13.62 0.78
C PRO A 55 -3.73 -14.07 -0.64
N GLU A 56 -4.41 -15.08 -1.15
CA GLU A 56 -4.20 -15.67 -2.47
C GLU A 56 -4.75 -14.82 -3.62
N GLU A 57 -5.66 -13.89 -3.30
CA GLU A 57 -6.25 -12.94 -4.25
C GLU A 57 -5.42 -11.66 -4.40
N VAL A 58 -4.44 -11.44 -3.53
CA VAL A 58 -3.50 -10.32 -3.64
C VAL A 58 -2.33 -10.72 -4.54
N PRO A 59 -2.24 -10.19 -5.75
CA PRO A 59 -1.15 -10.55 -6.67
C PRO A 59 0.21 -10.22 -6.07
N CYS A 60 1.18 -11.10 -6.34
CA CYS A 60 2.57 -10.96 -5.91
C CYS A 60 3.50 -11.02 -7.12
N VAL A 61 4.29 -9.98 -7.33
CA VAL A 61 5.25 -9.86 -8.43
C VAL A 61 6.66 -9.99 -7.88
N THR A 62 7.43 -10.94 -8.40
CA THR A 62 8.85 -11.10 -8.05
C THR A 62 9.69 -10.05 -8.74
N LEU A 63 10.61 -9.43 -8.00
CA LEU A 63 11.53 -8.42 -8.52
C LEU A 63 12.84 -9.06 -9.03
N PRO A 64 13.41 -8.57 -10.15
CA PRO A 64 14.63 -9.12 -10.74
C PRO A 64 15.85 -9.11 -9.81
N GLU A 65 16.00 -8.07 -8.99
CA GLU A 65 17.14 -7.88 -8.09
C GLU A 65 16.93 -8.53 -6.71
N GLY A 66 15.86 -9.31 -6.55
CA GLY A 66 15.49 -9.98 -5.32
C GLY A 66 14.51 -9.18 -4.47
N GLY A 67 13.40 -9.80 -4.21
CA GLY A 67 12.28 -9.24 -3.47
C GLY A 67 10.96 -9.50 -4.15
N GLU A 68 9.91 -8.89 -3.63
CA GLU A 68 8.55 -9.05 -4.11
C GLU A 68 7.71 -7.78 -3.90
N VAL A 69 6.70 -7.62 -4.73
CA VAL A 69 5.68 -6.57 -4.61
C VAL A 69 4.32 -7.23 -4.55
N ARG A 70 3.58 -7.02 -3.47
CA ARG A 70 2.17 -7.40 -3.36
C ARG A 70 1.33 -6.19 -3.74
N VAL A 71 0.47 -6.36 -4.74
CA VAL A 71 -0.34 -5.27 -5.30
C VAL A 71 -1.74 -5.34 -4.70
N VAL A 72 -2.04 -4.46 -3.75
CA VAL A 72 -3.36 -4.38 -3.09
C VAL A 72 -4.31 -3.48 -3.88
N ALA A 73 -3.84 -2.31 -4.27
CA ALA A 73 -4.58 -1.34 -5.09
C ALA A 73 -3.64 -0.66 -6.09
N GLY A 74 -4.17 -0.20 -7.21
CA GLY A 74 -3.37 0.30 -8.31
C GLY A 74 -2.81 -0.83 -9.17
N ALA A 75 -1.69 -0.58 -9.83
CA ALA A 75 -1.03 -1.56 -10.71
C ALA A 75 0.49 -1.48 -10.57
N PHE A 76 1.18 -2.57 -10.91
CA PHE A 76 2.63 -2.67 -10.94
C PHE A 76 3.08 -3.37 -12.23
N GLU A 77 4.06 -2.76 -12.93
CA GLU A 77 4.65 -3.37 -14.12
C GLU A 77 5.71 -4.40 -13.71
N GLY A 78 5.40 -5.67 -13.94
CA GLY A 78 6.30 -6.80 -13.72
C GLY A 78 6.99 -7.22 -15.01
N LEU A 79 7.83 -8.27 -14.94
CA LEU A 79 8.53 -8.82 -16.11
C LEU A 79 7.58 -9.40 -17.17
N GLU A 80 6.40 -9.85 -16.76
CA GLU A 80 5.40 -10.49 -17.63
C GLU A 80 4.27 -9.51 -18.02
N GLY A 81 4.41 -8.23 -17.68
CA GLY A 81 3.43 -7.17 -17.93
C GLY A 81 2.81 -6.59 -16.68
N GLU A 82 1.83 -5.72 -16.87
CA GLU A 82 1.13 -5.03 -15.79
C GLU A 82 0.25 -5.97 -14.96
N VAL A 83 0.38 -5.88 -13.65
CA VAL A 83 -0.41 -6.61 -12.66
C VAL A 83 -1.22 -5.62 -11.84
N ALA A 84 -2.55 -5.75 -11.90
CA ALA A 84 -3.46 -4.88 -11.16
C ALA A 84 -3.87 -5.51 -9.82
N GLY A 85 -3.98 -4.70 -8.79
CA GLY A 85 -4.51 -5.11 -7.48
C GLY A 85 -6.03 -5.34 -7.51
N PRO A 86 -6.57 -6.09 -6.55
CA PRO A 86 -7.99 -6.42 -6.48
C PRO A 86 -8.89 -5.22 -6.12
N VAL A 87 -8.35 -4.19 -5.48
CA VAL A 87 -9.10 -2.98 -5.13
C VAL A 87 -9.16 -2.05 -6.33
N GLN A 88 -10.35 -1.86 -6.88
CA GLN A 88 -10.62 -1.08 -8.08
C GLN A 88 -11.79 -0.12 -7.89
N GLY A 89 -11.88 0.90 -8.75
CA GLY A 89 -13.04 1.80 -8.81
C GLY A 89 -13.17 2.78 -7.64
N VAL A 90 -12.06 3.10 -6.98
CA VAL A 90 -12.00 4.08 -5.88
C VAL A 90 -11.64 5.45 -6.45
N SER A 91 -12.41 6.49 -6.10
CA SER A 91 -12.30 7.83 -6.69
C SER A 91 -10.96 8.52 -6.46
N ALA A 92 -10.26 8.20 -5.36
CA ALA A 92 -8.92 8.70 -5.09
C ALA A 92 -7.81 7.97 -5.87
N GLU A 93 -8.18 7.00 -6.74
CA GLU A 93 -7.23 6.21 -7.53
C GLU A 93 -6.06 5.70 -6.67
N PRO A 94 -6.33 4.97 -5.56
CA PRO A 94 -5.29 4.63 -4.61
C PRO A 94 -4.29 3.64 -5.21
N VAL A 95 -3.02 3.85 -4.86
CA VAL A 95 -1.95 2.86 -4.98
C VAL A 95 -1.63 2.37 -3.59
N TYR A 96 -1.63 1.06 -3.42
CA TYR A 96 -1.20 0.40 -2.21
C TYR A 96 -0.36 -0.82 -2.58
N LEU A 97 0.95 -0.69 -2.44
CA LEU A 97 1.90 -1.77 -2.66
C LEU A 97 2.58 -2.11 -1.33
N ASP A 98 2.70 -3.40 -1.04
CA ASP A 98 3.55 -3.93 0.03
C ASP A 98 4.80 -4.50 -0.62
N VAL A 99 5.93 -3.84 -0.42
CA VAL A 99 7.20 -4.12 -1.10
C VAL A 99 8.18 -4.72 -0.11
N ARG A 100 8.83 -5.81 -0.53
CA ARG A 100 9.93 -6.45 0.20
C ARG A 100 11.14 -6.51 -0.68
N LEU A 101 12.26 -6.01 -0.19
CA LEU A 101 13.54 -5.99 -0.90
C LEU A 101 14.58 -6.85 -0.19
N GLY A 102 15.36 -7.59 -0.95
CA GLY A 102 16.61 -8.16 -0.49
C GLY A 102 17.63 -7.08 -0.12
N ALA A 103 18.67 -7.44 0.64
CA ALA A 103 19.75 -6.52 0.95
C ALA A 103 20.39 -5.96 -0.31
N GLY A 104 20.53 -4.64 -0.41
CA GLY A 104 21.10 -3.93 -1.57
C GLY A 104 20.21 -3.88 -2.81
N ALA A 105 19.03 -4.51 -2.80
CA ALA A 105 18.12 -4.47 -3.93
C ALA A 105 17.47 -3.09 -4.06
N ALA A 106 17.20 -2.69 -5.31
CA ALA A 106 16.52 -1.43 -5.63
C ALA A 106 15.07 -1.69 -6.07
N PHE A 107 14.24 -0.69 -5.88
CA PHE A 107 12.85 -0.64 -6.31
C PHE A 107 12.57 0.69 -7.00
N SER A 108 11.89 0.65 -8.13
CA SER A 108 11.40 1.84 -8.78
C SER A 108 9.93 1.69 -9.15
N TYR A 109 9.21 2.81 -9.08
CA TYR A 109 7.78 2.86 -9.39
C TYR A 109 7.43 4.20 -10.05
N PRO A 110 6.80 4.18 -11.23
CA PRO A 110 6.29 5.41 -11.85
C PRO A 110 5.09 5.91 -11.04
N VAL A 111 5.11 7.18 -10.68
CA VAL A 111 4.05 7.82 -9.90
C VAL A 111 3.38 8.87 -10.77
N SER A 112 2.05 8.90 -10.78
CA SER A 112 1.35 10.00 -11.43
C SER A 112 1.70 11.33 -10.74
N ALA A 113 2.09 12.33 -11.50
CA ALA A 113 2.39 13.67 -10.98
C ALA A 113 1.18 14.33 -10.29
N SER A 114 -0.02 13.80 -10.48
CA SER A 114 -1.25 14.25 -9.77
C SER A 114 -1.48 13.56 -8.44
N HIS A 115 -0.67 12.57 -8.06
CA HIS A 115 -0.84 11.83 -6.82
C HIS A 115 0.09 12.35 -5.72
N ASN A 116 -0.41 12.39 -4.50
CA ASN A 116 0.45 12.43 -3.31
C ASN A 116 1.03 11.05 -3.07
N LEU A 117 2.28 10.98 -2.64
CA LEU A 117 3.01 9.75 -2.37
C LEU A 117 3.55 9.75 -0.94
N MET A 118 3.35 8.63 -0.26
CA MET A 118 3.92 8.37 1.05
C MET A 118 4.56 6.99 1.08
N LEU A 119 5.71 6.87 1.73
CA LEU A 119 6.37 5.61 2.05
C LEU A 119 6.29 5.34 3.54
N TYR A 120 6.19 4.06 3.90
CA TYR A 120 6.25 3.64 5.29
C TYR A 120 7.09 2.36 5.42
N PRO A 121 8.42 2.46 5.63
CA PRO A 121 9.24 1.31 5.99
C PRO A 121 8.81 0.78 7.36
N TYR A 122 8.49 -0.51 7.42
CA TYR A 122 8.07 -1.18 8.64
C TYR A 122 9.01 -2.30 9.08
N GLU A 123 10.02 -2.60 8.27
CA GLU A 123 11.09 -3.57 8.55
C GLU A 123 12.35 -3.19 7.78
N GLY A 124 13.48 -3.10 8.47
CA GLY A 124 14.72 -2.60 7.89
C GLY A 124 14.64 -1.12 7.52
N ASP A 125 15.71 -0.61 6.94
CA ASP A 125 15.82 0.79 6.56
C ASP A 125 15.81 0.93 5.03
N LEU A 126 15.36 2.07 4.53
CA LEU A 126 15.42 2.44 3.13
C LEU A 126 16.48 3.51 2.90
N LEU A 127 17.03 3.52 1.71
CA LEU A 127 17.78 4.62 1.17
C LEU A 127 16.96 5.27 0.06
N ILE A 128 16.70 6.56 0.21
CA ILE A 128 16.05 7.41 -0.80
C ILE A 128 17.10 8.43 -1.20
N GLU A 129 17.63 8.32 -2.41
CA GLU A 129 18.85 9.01 -2.81
C GLU A 129 19.97 8.71 -1.78
N ASP A 130 20.53 9.75 -1.14
CA ASP A 130 21.56 9.63 -0.10
C ASP A 130 20.98 9.67 1.33
N THR A 131 19.65 9.67 1.47
CA THR A 131 18.99 9.80 2.78
C THR A 131 18.55 8.43 3.28
N ARG A 132 19.06 8.07 4.46
CA ARG A 132 18.59 6.87 5.17
C ARG A 132 17.28 7.15 5.91
N VAL A 133 16.27 6.36 5.62
CA VAL A 133 14.98 6.37 6.32
C VAL A 133 14.88 5.11 7.18
N VAL A 134 14.79 5.30 8.47
CA VAL A 134 14.65 4.19 9.43
C VAL A 134 13.23 3.64 9.44
N SER A 135 13.07 2.38 9.85
CA SER A 135 11.76 1.76 10.01
C SER A 135 10.84 2.57 10.96
N ASP A 136 9.55 2.36 10.79
CA ASP A 136 8.48 3.05 11.54
C ASP A 136 8.44 4.58 11.33
N THR A 137 8.95 5.05 10.18
CA THR A 137 8.93 6.46 9.77
C THR A 137 8.05 6.65 8.55
N ALA A 138 7.02 7.49 8.65
CA ALA A 138 6.25 7.92 7.49
C ALA A 138 6.99 9.01 6.73
N VAL A 139 7.22 8.81 5.43
CA VAL A 139 7.89 9.77 4.55
C VAL A 139 6.91 10.25 3.50
N VAL A 140 6.56 11.52 3.55
CA VAL A 140 5.77 12.17 2.50
C VAL A 140 6.73 12.68 1.44
N MET A 141 6.55 12.24 0.21
CA MET A 141 7.40 12.59 -0.90
C MET A 141 6.98 13.96 -1.49
N GLY A 142 7.94 14.64 -2.10
CA GLY A 142 7.69 15.85 -2.87
C GLY A 142 7.11 15.55 -4.25
N GLU A 143 7.05 16.57 -5.10
CA GLU A 143 6.63 16.43 -6.49
C GLU A 143 7.63 15.59 -7.29
N GLY A 144 7.13 14.75 -8.16
CA GLY A 144 7.92 13.86 -9.02
C GLY A 144 7.03 12.86 -9.75
N ASP A 145 7.60 12.17 -10.70
CA ASP A 145 6.94 11.15 -11.53
C ASP A 145 7.57 9.76 -11.40
N GLN A 146 8.63 9.66 -10.60
CA GLN A 146 9.37 8.42 -10.38
C GLN A 146 9.79 8.28 -8.92
N LEU A 147 9.40 7.18 -8.29
CA LEU A 147 9.94 6.75 -7.02
C LEU A 147 11.16 5.84 -7.27
N VAL A 148 12.28 6.12 -6.60
CA VAL A 148 13.45 5.25 -6.59
C VAL A 148 13.93 5.10 -5.16
N VAL A 149 13.98 3.87 -4.66
CA VAL A 149 14.45 3.53 -3.31
C VAL A 149 15.27 2.25 -3.34
N SER A 150 16.13 2.05 -2.37
CA SER A 150 16.85 0.81 -2.21
C SER A 150 16.88 0.35 -0.74
N ALA A 151 17.02 -0.95 -0.56
CA ALA A 151 17.37 -1.50 0.73
C ALA A 151 18.85 -1.21 1.01
N GLY A 152 19.16 -0.98 2.27
CA GLY A 152 20.56 -0.88 2.71
C GLY A 152 21.26 -2.25 2.75
N ASN A 153 22.16 -2.43 3.70
CA ASN A 153 22.91 -3.69 3.88
C ASN A 153 22.05 -4.85 4.46
N SER A 154 20.79 -4.61 4.74
CA SER A 154 19.83 -5.60 5.26
C SER A 154 18.55 -5.56 4.45
N PRO A 155 17.79 -6.65 4.40
CA PRO A 155 16.47 -6.66 3.78
C PRO A 155 15.56 -5.58 4.37
N SER A 156 14.67 -5.05 3.56
CA SER A 156 13.70 -4.03 3.97
C SER A 156 12.31 -4.38 3.49
N ALA A 157 11.29 -3.96 4.26
CA ALA A 157 9.90 -4.05 3.87
C ALA A 157 9.20 -2.72 4.13
N PHE A 158 8.40 -2.26 3.17
CA PHE A 158 7.76 -0.96 3.22
C PHE A 158 6.47 -0.91 2.40
N LEU A 159 5.61 0.01 2.77
CA LEU A 159 4.41 0.34 2.01
C LEU A 159 4.70 1.50 1.07
N VAL A 160 4.18 1.40 -0.16
CA VAL A 160 4.05 2.51 -1.11
C VAL A 160 2.58 2.87 -1.16
N LEU A 161 2.26 4.07 -0.73
CA LEU A 161 0.91 4.58 -0.64
C LEU A 161 0.80 5.85 -1.47
N ALA A 162 -0.03 5.83 -2.52
CA ALA A 162 -0.26 7.01 -3.31
C ALA A 162 -1.75 7.18 -3.61
N GLY A 163 -2.14 8.38 -3.98
CA GLY A 163 -3.52 8.65 -4.36
C GLY A 163 -3.71 10.09 -4.81
N LYS A 164 -4.73 10.26 -5.61
CA LYS A 164 -5.13 11.57 -6.12
C LYS A 164 -5.77 12.38 -4.99
N PRO A 165 -5.24 13.57 -4.68
CA PRO A 165 -5.86 14.43 -3.68
C PRO A 165 -7.24 14.89 -4.15
N ILE A 166 -8.22 14.75 -3.26
CA ILE A 166 -9.60 15.15 -3.54
C ILE A 166 -9.76 16.67 -3.45
N GLY A 167 -8.94 17.34 -2.62
CA GLY A 167 -9.00 18.80 -2.42
C GLY A 167 -10.25 19.28 -1.70
N GLU A 168 -10.97 18.39 -1.03
CA GLU A 168 -12.18 18.67 -0.29
C GLU A 168 -11.98 18.39 1.20
N PRO A 169 -12.75 19.04 2.11
CA PRO A 169 -12.71 18.73 3.54
C PRO A 169 -13.04 17.26 3.83
N VAL A 170 -12.45 16.74 4.89
CA VAL A 170 -12.73 15.38 5.42
C VAL A 170 -14.08 15.37 6.11
#